data_4d21c2b07d6163495688746b6b47942c
#
_entry.id   4d21c2b07d6163495688746b6b47942c
#
_cell.length_a   1.000
_cell.length_b   1.000
_cell.length_c   1.000
_cell.angle_alpha   90.00
_cell.angle_beta   90.00
_cell.angle_gamma   90.00
#
_symmetry.space_group_name_H-M   'P 1'
#
loop_
_entity.id
_entity.type
_entity.pdbx_description
1 polymer ?
#
loop_
_entity_poly.entity_id
_entity_poly.type
_entity_poly.pdbx_seq_one_letter_code
_entity_poly.pdbx_strand_id
1 'polypeptide(L)'
;LNAVNEETLVKVIRNGKIQEIPRKDVVVGDIVVLETGEEIPADGELLEAVTLNVDESSLTGEPICHKTIHEQEFDKDATFPSNHVMRGTKVMEGHGIFKVLAVGDKTENGKVFEAAQIDDSVRTPLNEQLDGLADLITKLSYIFAALIIVLKLMVFFDWSPIVLTLAVPTAIFFWMVIKKFDDWSWKAVVPAIIGYFVILMGMVVY
;
A
#
# COMPACT_ATOMS: atom_id res chain seq x y z
N LEU A 1 -4.03 8.31 11.46
CA LEU A 1 -2.71 8.74 11.99
C LEU A 1 -2.07 9.85 11.14
N ASN A 2 -2.23 9.89 9.82
CA ASN A 2 -1.65 10.93 8.97
C ASN A 2 -2.30 12.31 9.14
N ALA A 3 -3.59 12.40 9.43
CA ALA A 3 -4.31 13.67 9.56
C ALA A 3 -3.84 14.54 10.76
N VAL A 4 -3.39 13.90 11.85
CA VAL A 4 -2.93 14.63 13.06
C VAL A 4 -1.55 15.27 12.84
N ASN A 5 -0.70 14.67 12.00
CA ASN A 5 0.63 15.19 11.68
C ASN A 5 0.61 16.39 10.71
N GLU A 6 -0.48 16.58 9.98
CA GLU A 6 -0.61 17.68 9.00
C GLU A 6 -0.97 19.02 9.66
N GLU A 7 -1.52 19.01 10.87
CA GLU A 7 -1.92 20.21 11.64
C GLU A 7 -0.81 20.74 12.56
N THR A 8 0.34 20.04 12.66
CA THR A 8 1.46 20.50 13.48
C THR A 8 2.06 21.77 12.89
N LEU A 9 2.05 22.85 13.66
CA LEU A 9 2.65 24.13 13.27
C LEU A 9 4.16 24.11 13.47
N VAL A 10 4.88 24.72 12.55
CA VAL A 10 6.35 24.83 12.54
C VAL A 10 6.73 26.29 12.44
N LYS A 11 7.71 26.71 13.25
CA LYS A 11 8.24 28.07 13.24
C LYS A 11 9.29 28.22 12.15
N VAL A 12 9.02 29.08 11.18
CA VAL A 12 9.94 29.35 10.08
C VAL A 12 10.30 30.82 10.03
N ILE A 13 11.50 31.15 9.60
CA ILE A 13 11.96 32.51 9.37
C ILE A 13 11.89 32.80 7.88
N ARG A 14 10.92 33.63 7.48
CA ARG A 14 10.76 34.11 6.09
C ARG A 14 10.78 35.64 6.08
N ASN A 15 11.57 36.22 5.22
CA ASN A 15 11.73 37.69 5.11
C ASN A 15 12.13 38.35 6.46
N GLY A 16 12.97 37.69 7.26
CA GLY A 16 13.44 38.20 8.54
C GLY A 16 12.38 38.19 9.66
N LYS A 17 11.25 37.53 9.47
CA LYS A 17 10.18 37.40 10.48
C LYS A 17 9.89 35.95 10.77
N ILE A 18 9.68 35.62 12.04
CA ILE A 18 9.22 34.31 12.47
C ILE A 18 7.73 34.19 12.15
N GLN A 19 7.35 33.11 11.49
CA GLN A 19 5.97 32.76 11.13
C GLN A 19 5.72 31.31 11.50
N GLU A 20 4.52 31.03 11.98
CA GLU A 20 4.06 29.66 12.20
C GLU A 20 3.31 29.17 10.97
N ILE A 21 3.77 28.07 10.36
CA ILE A 21 3.16 27.47 9.18
C ILE A 21 2.86 26.00 9.44
N PRO A 22 1.84 25.42 8.80
CA PRO A 22 1.62 23.99 8.83
C PRO A 22 2.85 23.21 8.31
N ARG A 23 3.19 22.09 8.91
CA ARG A 23 4.32 21.22 8.54
C ARG A 23 4.36 20.88 7.04
N LYS A 24 3.20 20.69 6.42
CA LYS A 24 3.05 20.40 5.00
C LYS A 24 3.50 21.54 4.06
N ASP A 25 3.53 22.78 4.57
CA ASP A 25 3.88 23.98 3.82
C ASP A 25 5.36 24.35 3.94
N VAL A 26 6.15 23.50 4.61
CA VAL A 26 7.62 23.63 4.69
C VAL A 26 8.23 23.23 3.35
N VAL A 27 9.09 24.09 2.81
CA VAL A 27 9.76 23.86 1.52
C VAL A 27 11.28 23.92 1.66
N VAL A 28 11.97 23.35 0.67
CA VAL A 28 13.43 23.40 0.59
C VAL A 28 13.91 24.85 0.54
N GLY A 29 14.85 25.18 1.40
CA GLY A 29 15.39 26.54 1.55
C GLY A 29 14.77 27.36 2.68
N ASP A 30 13.69 26.90 3.30
CA ASP A 30 13.17 27.52 4.51
C ASP A 30 14.19 27.43 5.65
N ILE A 31 14.14 28.42 6.54
CA ILE A 31 14.91 28.43 7.78
C ILE A 31 13.93 28.13 8.93
N VAL A 32 14.15 27.02 9.60
CA VAL A 32 13.28 26.52 10.67
C VAL A 32 13.93 26.73 12.01
N VAL A 33 13.14 27.17 13.00
CA VAL A 33 13.54 27.29 14.40
C VAL A 33 13.11 26.03 15.13
N LEU A 34 14.02 25.43 15.88
CA LEU A 34 13.81 24.25 16.73
C LEU A 34 13.84 24.61 18.20
N GLU A 35 12.86 24.12 18.93
CA GLU A 35 12.78 24.24 20.38
C GLU A 35 12.64 22.85 21.03
N THR A 36 12.99 22.77 22.31
CA THR A 36 12.89 21.53 23.09
C THR A 36 11.47 20.96 23.03
N GLY A 37 11.36 19.66 22.73
CA GLY A 37 10.10 18.93 22.64
C GLY A 37 9.47 18.90 21.25
N GLU A 38 9.96 19.69 20.31
CA GLU A 38 9.47 19.74 18.94
C GLU A 38 10.01 18.56 18.11
N GLU A 39 9.21 18.10 17.16
CA GLU A 39 9.60 17.12 16.14
C GLU A 39 10.17 17.86 14.92
N ILE A 40 11.30 17.40 14.41
CA ILE A 40 11.97 18.00 13.24
C ILE A 40 11.15 17.71 11.99
N PRO A 41 10.69 18.76 11.26
CA PRO A 41 9.74 18.61 10.16
C PRO A 41 10.36 18.14 8.85
N ALA A 42 11.66 18.36 8.65
CA ALA A 42 12.36 18.12 7.38
C ALA A 42 13.85 17.86 7.64
N ASP A 43 14.56 17.29 6.66
CA ASP A 43 16.01 17.15 6.74
C ASP A 43 16.67 18.49 6.41
N GLY A 44 17.72 18.82 7.17
CA GLY A 44 18.40 20.07 6.94
C GLY A 44 19.76 20.18 7.62
N GLU A 45 20.42 21.29 7.34
CA GLU A 45 21.73 21.65 7.89
C GLU A 45 21.59 22.76 8.93
N LEU A 46 22.20 22.56 10.09
CA LEU A 46 22.18 23.51 11.18
C LEU A 46 22.96 24.78 10.83
N LEU A 47 22.35 25.91 11.06
CA LEU A 47 22.95 27.24 11.00
C LEU A 47 23.35 27.72 12.39
N GLU A 48 22.60 27.32 13.40
CA GLU A 48 22.85 27.62 14.80
C GLU A 48 22.41 26.44 15.67
N ALA A 49 23.19 26.10 16.67
CA ALA A 49 22.87 25.07 17.65
C ALA A 49 23.39 25.48 19.02
N VAL A 50 22.53 25.44 20.03
CA VAL A 50 22.88 25.73 21.40
C VAL A 50 22.43 24.55 22.27
N THR A 51 23.40 23.80 22.76
CA THR A 51 23.20 22.58 23.57
C THR A 51 22.12 21.63 22.96
N LEU A 52 22.14 21.52 21.62
CA LEU A 52 21.11 20.80 20.89
C LEU A 52 21.34 19.30 20.98
N ASN A 53 20.46 18.60 21.67
CA ASN A 53 20.42 17.14 21.76
C ASN A 53 19.13 16.62 21.08
N VAL A 54 19.28 15.67 20.18
CA VAL A 54 18.21 15.13 19.35
C VAL A 54 18.12 13.64 19.55
N ASP A 55 16.91 13.12 19.71
CA ASP A 55 16.63 11.69 19.70
C ASP A 55 16.47 11.19 18.25
N GLU A 56 17.47 10.43 17.80
CA GLU A 56 17.51 9.81 16.47
C GLU A 56 17.20 8.31 16.51
N SER A 57 16.72 7.79 17.64
CA SER A 57 16.46 6.36 17.85
C SER A 57 15.54 5.74 16.81
N SER A 58 14.62 6.53 16.26
CA SER A 58 13.69 6.09 15.20
C SER A 58 14.40 5.77 13.86
N LEU A 59 15.57 6.35 13.61
CA LEU A 59 16.34 6.19 12.36
C LEU A 59 17.60 5.35 12.56
N THR A 60 18.36 5.60 13.64
CA THR A 60 19.69 5.00 13.88
C THR A 60 19.68 3.97 14.99
N GLY A 61 18.67 4.00 15.87
CA GLY A 61 18.66 3.25 17.12
C GLY A 61 19.41 3.94 18.27
N GLU A 62 20.05 5.09 18.03
CA GLU A 62 20.80 5.84 19.04
C GLU A 62 19.87 6.85 19.73
N PRO A 63 19.71 6.78 21.06
CA PRO A 63 18.67 7.53 21.76
C PRO A 63 18.95 9.02 21.91
N ILE A 64 20.21 9.46 21.90
CA ILE A 64 20.57 10.87 22.05
C ILE A 64 21.84 11.16 21.24
N CYS A 65 21.71 12.05 20.26
CA CYS A 65 22.82 12.55 19.47
C CYS A 65 23.04 14.04 19.74
N HIS A 66 24.25 14.41 20.06
CA HIS A 66 24.63 15.83 20.22
C HIS A 66 24.81 16.46 18.85
N LYS A 67 24.10 17.57 18.60
CA LYS A 67 24.16 18.30 17.34
C LYS A 67 24.87 19.63 17.54
N THR A 68 25.84 19.92 16.67
CA THR A 68 26.67 21.11 16.75
C THR A 68 27.07 21.59 15.35
N ILE A 69 27.35 22.87 15.23
CA ILE A 69 27.92 23.49 14.01
C ILE A 69 29.45 23.55 14.04
N HIS A 70 30.06 23.22 15.18
CA HIS A 70 31.53 23.28 15.36
C HIS A 70 32.16 21.99 14.89
N GLU A 71 32.94 22.02 13.81
CA GLU A 71 33.60 20.85 13.22
C GLU A 71 34.52 20.10 14.20
N GLN A 72 35.04 20.79 15.21
CA GLN A 72 35.91 20.19 16.23
C GLN A 72 35.16 19.27 17.20
N GLU A 73 33.84 19.43 17.29
CA GLU A 73 32.97 18.67 18.18
C GLU A 73 32.16 17.60 17.42
N PHE A 74 32.44 17.43 16.12
CA PHE A 74 31.71 16.44 15.31
C PHE A 74 32.06 15.02 15.79
N ASP A 75 31.01 14.27 16.05
CA ASP A 75 31.13 12.84 16.30
C ASP A 75 31.42 12.11 14.99
N LYS A 76 32.62 11.45 14.94
CA LYS A 76 33.05 10.72 13.73
C LYS A 76 32.37 9.36 13.58
N ASP A 77 31.83 8.84 14.66
CA ASP A 77 31.21 7.53 14.71
C ASP A 77 29.67 7.64 14.53
N ALA A 78 29.12 8.87 14.54
CA ALA A 78 27.69 9.10 14.33
C ALA A 78 27.24 8.70 12.92
N THR A 79 26.09 8.10 12.82
CA THR A 79 25.47 7.68 11.55
C THR A 79 25.17 8.86 10.63
N PHE A 80 24.74 9.98 11.22
CA PHE A 80 24.49 11.23 10.50
C PHE A 80 25.43 12.34 11.00
N PRO A 81 25.88 13.24 10.12
CA PRO A 81 26.74 14.36 10.50
C PRO A 81 26.16 15.17 11.65
N SER A 82 27.02 15.61 12.58
CA SER A 82 26.59 16.37 13.77
C SER A 82 25.95 17.73 13.42
N ASN A 83 26.22 18.28 12.23
CA ASN A 83 25.62 19.51 11.73
C ASN A 83 24.33 19.29 10.92
N HIS A 84 23.81 18.06 10.85
CA HIS A 84 22.56 17.74 10.15
C HIS A 84 21.48 17.30 11.13
N VAL A 85 20.26 17.64 10.80
CA VAL A 85 19.04 17.20 11.50
C VAL A 85 18.13 16.47 10.55
N MET A 86 17.45 15.43 11.04
CA MET A 86 16.67 14.52 10.23
C MET A 86 15.18 14.61 10.57
N ARG A 87 14.33 14.52 9.56
CA ARG A 87 12.88 14.52 9.72
C ARG A 87 12.40 13.36 10.59
N GLY A 88 11.48 13.68 11.52
CA GLY A 88 10.85 12.69 12.38
C GLY A 88 11.63 12.37 13.65
N THR A 89 12.79 13.00 13.84
CA THR A 89 13.54 12.99 15.10
C THR A 89 13.02 14.07 16.04
N LYS A 90 13.30 13.95 17.33
CA LYS A 90 12.76 14.85 18.34
C LYS A 90 13.85 15.61 19.09
N VAL A 91 13.66 16.91 19.25
CA VAL A 91 14.54 17.75 20.08
C VAL A 91 14.32 17.42 21.56
N MET A 92 15.32 16.88 22.22
CA MET A 92 15.27 16.52 23.64
C MET A 92 15.69 17.69 24.54
N GLU A 93 16.70 18.44 24.10
CA GLU A 93 17.25 19.55 24.86
C GLU A 93 17.85 20.60 23.93
N GLY A 94 17.85 21.86 24.37
CA GLY A 94 18.44 22.96 23.62
C GLY A 94 17.53 23.56 22.57
N HIS A 95 18.14 24.37 21.71
CA HIS A 95 17.46 24.98 20.56
C HIS A 95 18.43 25.13 19.39
N GLY A 96 17.89 25.28 18.19
CA GLY A 96 18.69 25.46 17.00
C GLY A 96 17.91 26.08 15.87
N ILE A 97 18.66 26.47 14.85
CA ILE A 97 18.12 26.99 13.59
C ILE A 97 18.74 26.19 12.45
N PHE A 98 17.94 25.67 11.55
CA PHE A 98 18.43 24.92 10.42
C PHE A 98 17.80 25.34 9.11
N LYS A 99 18.55 25.13 8.04
CA LYS A 99 18.08 25.33 6.66
C LYS A 99 17.60 24.00 6.10
N VAL A 100 16.38 23.99 5.58
CA VAL A 100 15.77 22.80 4.98
C VAL A 100 16.48 22.43 3.68
N LEU A 101 16.96 21.20 3.59
CA LEU A 101 17.60 20.63 2.39
C LEU A 101 16.70 19.64 1.67
N ALA A 102 15.90 18.85 2.37
CA ALA A 102 14.97 17.88 1.78
C ALA A 102 13.65 17.81 2.56
N VAL A 103 12.56 17.58 1.83
CA VAL A 103 11.19 17.47 2.38
C VAL A 103 10.48 16.22 1.83
N GLY A 104 9.48 15.72 2.57
CA GLY A 104 8.63 14.62 2.13
C GLY A 104 9.41 13.32 1.89
N ASP A 105 9.17 12.69 0.73
CA ASP A 105 9.77 11.40 0.37
C ASP A 105 11.27 11.48 0.04
N LYS A 106 11.78 12.70 -0.15
CA LYS A 106 13.22 12.94 -0.39
C LYS A 106 14.06 12.97 0.87
N THR A 107 13.45 12.99 2.05
CA THR A 107 14.14 12.88 3.34
C THR A 107 14.65 11.46 3.58
N GLU A 108 15.64 11.28 4.48
CA GLU A 108 16.16 9.95 4.83
C GLU A 108 15.03 9.05 5.38
N ASN A 109 14.17 9.59 6.22
CA ASN A 109 12.99 8.89 6.71
C ASN A 109 12.01 8.53 5.58
N GLY A 110 11.80 9.44 4.61
CA GLY A 110 10.98 9.20 3.42
C GLY A 110 11.50 8.03 2.58
N LYS A 111 12.80 7.96 2.33
CA LYS A 111 13.46 6.86 1.61
C LYS A 111 13.28 5.50 2.29
N VAL A 112 13.36 5.47 3.63
CA VAL A 112 13.10 4.25 4.42
C VAL A 112 11.66 3.81 4.26
N PHE A 113 10.69 4.72 4.31
CA PHE A 113 9.28 4.41 4.09
C PHE A 113 9.01 3.91 2.66
N GLU A 114 9.61 4.52 1.65
CA GLU A 114 9.49 4.08 0.26
C GLU A 114 10.07 2.68 0.07
N ALA A 115 11.27 2.42 0.61
CA ALA A 115 11.89 1.10 0.57
C ALA A 115 11.04 0.03 1.28
N ALA A 116 10.40 0.37 2.39
CA ALA A 116 9.51 -0.53 3.12
C ALA A 116 8.21 -0.84 2.35
N GLN A 117 7.69 0.12 1.57
CA GLN A 117 6.49 -0.09 0.75
C GLN A 117 6.74 -0.95 -0.50
N ILE A 118 7.96 -0.94 -1.04
CA ILE A 118 8.32 -1.77 -2.21
C ILE A 118 8.30 -3.27 -1.86
N ASP A 119 8.45 -3.63 -0.60
CA ASP A 119 8.54 -5.03 -0.14
C ASP A 119 7.16 -5.74 -0.02
N ASP A 120 6.05 -5.01 -0.11
CA ASP A 120 4.69 -5.60 -0.10
C ASP A 120 4.38 -6.40 -1.40
N SER A 121 5.24 -6.35 -2.42
CA SER A 121 5.10 -7.10 -3.66
C SER A 121 5.74 -8.49 -3.63
N VAL A 122 6.53 -8.80 -2.62
CA VAL A 122 7.15 -10.13 -2.47
C VAL A 122 6.12 -11.09 -1.90
N ARG A 123 5.47 -11.86 -2.80
CA ARG A 123 4.59 -12.96 -2.40
C ARG A 123 5.37 -13.93 -1.51
N THR A 124 4.94 -14.05 -0.26
CA THR A 124 5.56 -15.01 0.63
C THR A 124 5.28 -16.43 0.13
N PRO A 125 6.20 -17.39 0.32
CA PRO A 125 5.96 -18.80 -0.03
C PRO A 125 4.66 -19.37 0.57
N LEU A 126 4.21 -18.81 1.70
CA LEU A 126 2.94 -19.15 2.34
C LEU A 126 1.73 -18.71 1.49
N ASN A 127 1.78 -17.51 0.90
CA ASN A 127 0.71 -17.01 0.03
C ASN A 127 0.57 -17.86 -1.24
N GLU A 128 1.68 -18.31 -1.84
CA GLU A 128 1.62 -19.22 -2.99
C GLU A 128 0.99 -20.58 -2.65
N GLN A 129 1.29 -21.12 -1.46
CA GLN A 129 0.68 -22.37 -1.00
C GLN A 129 -0.82 -22.20 -0.69
N LEU A 130 -1.21 -21.07 -0.10
CA LEU A 130 -2.62 -20.74 0.16
C LEU A 130 -3.41 -20.51 -1.14
N ASP A 131 -2.83 -19.82 -2.14
CA ASP A 131 -3.44 -19.63 -3.45
C ASP A 131 -3.62 -20.99 -4.18
N GLY A 132 -2.62 -21.87 -4.12
CA GLY A 132 -2.71 -23.23 -4.65
C GLY A 132 -3.80 -24.07 -3.99
N LEU A 133 -3.95 -23.98 -2.67
CA LEU A 133 -5.00 -24.65 -1.93
C LEU A 133 -6.40 -24.07 -2.26
N ALA A 134 -6.52 -22.76 -2.35
CA ALA A 134 -7.77 -22.11 -2.73
C ALA A 134 -8.22 -22.50 -4.15
N ASP A 135 -7.28 -22.59 -5.10
CA ASP A 135 -7.54 -23.02 -6.47
C ASP A 135 -8.00 -24.50 -6.51
N LEU A 136 -7.37 -25.36 -5.74
CA LEU A 136 -7.75 -26.77 -5.61
C LEU A 136 -9.16 -26.93 -5.03
N ILE A 137 -9.48 -26.20 -3.94
CA ILE A 137 -10.82 -26.22 -3.32
C ILE A 137 -11.86 -25.71 -4.32
N THR A 138 -11.55 -24.66 -5.06
CA THR A 138 -12.44 -24.09 -6.08
C THR A 138 -12.74 -25.09 -7.18
N LYS A 139 -11.72 -25.75 -7.73
CA LYS A 139 -11.88 -26.81 -8.74
C LYS A 139 -12.70 -27.98 -8.23
N LEU A 140 -12.43 -28.43 -7.00
CA LEU A 140 -13.18 -29.52 -6.37
C LEU A 140 -14.65 -29.15 -6.18
N SER A 141 -14.93 -27.92 -5.76
CA SER A 141 -16.28 -27.37 -5.60
C SER A 141 -17.08 -27.39 -6.91
N TYR A 142 -16.45 -26.98 -8.03
CA TYR A 142 -17.08 -27.04 -9.34
C TYR A 142 -17.37 -28.49 -9.79
N ILE A 143 -16.46 -29.44 -9.51
CA ILE A 143 -16.67 -30.85 -9.84
C ILE A 143 -17.85 -31.41 -9.04
N PHE A 144 -17.96 -31.13 -7.74
CA PHE A 144 -19.09 -31.57 -6.92
C PHE A 144 -20.41 -30.93 -7.37
N ALA A 145 -20.42 -29.64 -7.70
CA ALA A 145 -21.60 -28.97 -8.21
C ALA A 145 -22.09 -29.60 -9.54
N ALA A 146 -21.16 -29.86 -10.45
CA ALA A 146 -21.47 -30.53 -11.71
C ALA A 146 -22.01 -31.98 -11.49
N LEU A 147 -21.40 -32.73 -10.57
CA LEU A 147 -21.85 -34.06 -10.20
C LEU A 147 -23.29 -34.05 -9.65
N ILE A 148 -23.61 -33.12 -8.76
CA ILE A 148 -24.94 -32.97 -8.17
C ILE A 148 -25.96 -32.65 -9.26
N ILE A 149 -25.62 -31.75 -10.21
CA ILE A 149 -26.49 -31.41 -11.34
C ILE A 149 -26.75 -32.64 -12.21
N VAL A 150 -25.71 -33.40 -12.54
CA VAL A 150 -25.84 -34.63 -13.34
C VAL A 150 -26.69 -35.68 -12.65
N LEU A 151 -26.46 -35.91 -11.34
CA LEU A 151 -27.28 -36.81 -10.53
C LEU A 151 -28.75 -36.38 -10.45
N LYS A 152 -29.00 -35.09 -10.27
CA LYS A 152 -30.37 -34.51 -10.27
C LYS A 152 -31.04 -34.71 -11.64
N LEU A 153 -30.30 -34.48 -12.71
CA LEU A 153 -30.81 -34.73 -14.07
C LEU A 153 -31.11 -36.22 -14.29
N MET A 154 -30.28 -37.15 -13.82
CA MET A 154 -30.52 -38.60 -13.92
C MET A 154 -31.75 -39.07 -13.12
N VAL A 155 -32.04 -38.47 -11.99
CA VAL A 155 -33.16 -38.85 -11.12
C VAL A 155 -34.48 -38.21 -11.59
N PHE A 156 -34.41 -37.00 -12.17
CA PHE A 156 -35.60 -36.21 -12.51
C PHE A 156 -36.14 -36.44 -13.95
N PHE A 157 -35.28 -36.96 -14.84
CA PHE A 157 -35.68 -37.24 -16.23
C PHE A 157 -35.82 -38.74 -16.45
N ASP A 158 -37.06 -39.22 -16.63
CA ASP A 158 -37.29 -40.42 -17.38
C ASP A 158 -36.63 -40.22 -18.75
N TRP A 159 -35.77 -41.13 -19.16
CA TRP A 159 -34.93 -41.06 -20.36
C TRP A 159 -35.75 -40.97 -21.64
N SER A 160 -36.40 -39.83 -21.84
CA SER A 160 -37.09 -39.50 -23.07
C SER A 160 -36.07 -39.09 -24.13
N PRO A 161 -36.14 -39.58 -25.38
CA PRO A 161 -35.21 -39.22 -26.47
C PRO A 161 -35.15 -37.70 -26.71
N ILE A 162 -36.12 -36.91 -26.25
CA ILE A 162 -36.16 -35.46 -26.33
C ILE A 162 -35.08 -34.83 -25.46
N VAL A 163 -34.77 -35.41 -24.31
CA VAL A 163 -33.73 -34.88 -23.40
C VAL A 163 -32.33 -35.07 -23.99
N LEU A 164 -32.08 -36.21 -24.64
CA LEU A 164 -30.79 -36.48 -25.28
C LEU A 164 -30.53 -35.56 -26.46
N THR A 165 -31.56 -35.23 -27.24
CA THR A 165 -31.47 -34.32 -28.39
C THR A 165 -31.21 -32.86 -27.97
N LEU A 166 -31.62 -32.45 -26.76
CA LEU A 166 -31.39 -31.11 -26.24
C LEU A 166 -30.08 -31.01 -25.45
N ALA A 167 -29.69 -32.03 -24.67
CA ALA A 167 -28.53 -32.01 -23.82
C ALA A 167 -27.18 -32.03 -24.60
N VAL A 168 -27.13 -32.73 -25.71
CA VAL A 168 -25.88 -32.83 -26.50
C VAL A 168 -25.54 -31.52 -27.19
N PRO A 169 -26.46 -30.82 -27.90
CA PRO A 169 -26.13 -29.52 -28.49
C PRO A 169 -25.79 -28.46 -27.45
N THR A 170 -26.42 -28.50 -26.27
CA THR A 170 -26.15 -27.55 -25.19
C THR A 170 -24.76 -27.76 -24.59
N ALA A 171 -24.34 -28.98 -24.37
CA ALA A 171 -22.99 -29.31 -23.91
C ALA A 171 -21.92 -28.87 -24.93
N ILE A 172 -22.17 -29.09 -26.23
CA ILE A 172 -21.27 -28.66 -27.32
C ILE A 172 -21.21 -27.13 -27.40
N PHE A 173 -22.33 -26.44 -27.24
CA PHE A 173 -22.39 -24.99 -27.23
C PHE A 173 -21.58 -24.41 -26.04
N PHE A 174 -21.76 -24.95 -24.84
CA PHE A 174 -20.99 -24.55 -23.66
C PHE A 174 -19.50 -24.83 -23.82
N TRP A 175 -19.15 -25.99 -24.38
CA TRP A 175 -17.75 -26.34 -24.66
C TRP A 175 -17.12 -25.41 -25.70
N MET A 176 -17.87 -25.02 -26.75
CA MET A 176 -17.42 -24.08 -27.78
C MET A 176 -17.24 -22.66 -27.22
N VAL A 177 -18.15 -22.21 -26.36
CA VAL A 177 -18.08 -20.91 -25.67
C VAL A 177 -16.86 -20.87 -24.75
N ILE A 178 -16.64 -21.91 -23.95
CA ILE A 178 -15.47 -22.00 -23.05
C ILE A 178 -14.15 -22.00 -23.82
N LYS A 179 -14.09 -22.68 -24.97
CA LYS A 179 -12.85 -22.83 -25.76
C LYS A 179 -12.51 -21.59 -26.60
N LYS A 180 -13.48 -20.73 -26.90
CA LYS A 180 -13.31 -19.56 -27.77
C LYS A 180 -12.98 -18.27 -27.00
N PHE A 181 -13.13 -18.25 -25.67
CA PHE A 181 -12.88 -17.09 -24.84
C PHE A 181 -11.61 -17.28 -23.98
N ASP A 182 -10.46 -17.00 -24.56
CA ASP A 182 -9.17 -16.85 -23.85
C ASP A 182 -9.11 -15.56 -23.04
N ASP A 183 -10.00 -14.59 -23.34
CA ASP A 183 -10.22 -13.37 -22.56
C ASP A 183 -11.63 -13.39 -21.92
N TRP A 184 -11.69 -13.85 -20.67
CA TRP A 184 -12.92 -13.94 -19.88
C TRP A 184 -13.44 -12.55 -19.49
N SER A 185 -14.14 -11.89 -20.38
CA SER A 185 -14.89 -10.69 -20.05
C SER A 185 -16.29 -11.09 -19.53
N TRP A 186 -16.50 -10.93 -18.22
CA TRP A 186 -17.81 -11.15 -17.56
C TRP A 186 -18.97 -10.43 -18.26
N LYS A 187 -18.71 -9.32 -18.93
CA LYS A 187 -19.71 -8.55 -19.70
C LYS A 187 -20.30 -9.28 -20.90
N ALA A 188 -19.59 -10.27 -21.44
CA ALA A 188 -20.08 -11.07 -22.58
C ALA A 188 -20.71 -12.41 -22.12
N VAL A 189 -20.21 -12.99 -21.04
CA VAL A 189 -20.67 -14.30 -20.52
C VAL A 189 -22.01 -14.22 -19.82
N VAL A 190 -22.25 -13.19 -19.03
CA VAL A 190 -23.50 -13.03 -18.28
C VAL A 190 -24.74 -12.90 -19.19
N PRO A 191 -24.75 -12.09 -20.26
CA PRO A 191 -25.90 -12.03 -21.18
C PRO A 191 -26.12 -13.35 -21.94
N ALA A 192 -25.07 -14.08 -22.29
CA ALA A 192 -25.20 -15.37 -22.98
C ALA A 192 -25.83 -16.44 -22.07
N ILE A 193 -25.47 -16.48 -20.79
CA ILE A 193 -26.07 -17.40 -19.80
C ILE A 193 -27.54 -17.03 -19.58
N ILE A 194 -27.87 -15.76 -19.41
CA ILE A 194 -29.24 -15.30 -19.21
C ILE A 194 -30.10 -15.63 -20.45
N GLY A 195 -29.62 -15.35 -21.65
CA GLY A 195 -30.31 -15.67 -22.91
C GLY A 195 -30.58 -17.17 -23.05
N TYR A 196 -29.63 -18.00 -22.67
CA TYR A 196 -29.75 -19.47 -22.68
C TYR A 196 -30.85 -19.94 -21.69
N PHE A 197 -30.86 -19.41 -20.46
CA PHE A 197 -31.90 -19.73 -19.47
C PHE A 197 -33.31 -19.30 -19.91
N VAL A 198 -33.44 -18.16 -20.57
CA VAL A 198 -34.73 -17.68 -21.12
C VAL A 198 -35.26 -18.61 -22.21
N ILE A 199 -34.38 -19.09 -23.10
CA ILE A 199 -34.75 -20.06 -24.16
C ILE A 199 -35.17 -21.40 -23.55
N LEU A 200 -34.43 -21.89 -22.53
CA LEU A 200 -34.76 -23.14 -21.82
C LEU A 200 -36.12 -23.03 -21.10
N MET A 201 -36.39 -21.93 -20.41
CA MET A 201 -37.69 -21.67 -19.79
C MET A 201 -38.85 -21.61 -20.81
N GLY A 202 -38.62 -21.00 -21.97
CA GLY A 202 -39.59 -20.95 -23.05
C GLY A 202 -39.92 -22.33 -23.65
N MET A 203 -38.99 -23.28 -23.64
CA MET A 203 -39.23 -24.66 -24.12
C MET A 203 -39.90 -25.57 -23.09
N VAL A 204 -39.81 -25.26 -21.80
CA VAL A 204 -40.46 -26.04 -20.71
C VAL A 204 -41.92 -25.65 -20.51
N VAL A 205 -42.34 -24.46 -20.97
CA VAL A 205 -43.72 -23.94 -20.82
C VAL A 205 -44.63 -24.33 -21.98
N TYR A 206 -44.06 -24.90 -23.07
CA TYR A 206 -44.86 -25.48 -24.19
C TYR A 206 -44.76 -27.01 -24.19
#